data_38ebaa7c26a4b44a4b9041c0dbf614ed
#
_entry.id   38ebaa7c26a4b44a4b9041c0dbf614ed
#
_cell.length_a   1.000
_cell.length_b   1.000
_cell.length_c   1.000
_cell.angle_alpha   90.00
_cell.angle_beta   90.00
_cell.angle_gamma   90.00
#
_symmetry.space_group_name_H-M   'P 1'
#
loop_
_entity.id
_entity.type
_entity.pdbx_description
1 polymer ?
#
loop_
_entity_poly.entity_id
_entity_poly.type
_entity_poly.pdbx_seq_one_letter_code
_entity_poly.pdbx_strand_id
1 'polypeptide(L)'
;FSTAASALAAQAVAKASGAGVGALIGKLAGGALGGAVLGAGATEGLGDAVKNATRIASAPNQRTLFKEVQIRQFAFAFKLIANSAAEAEEIKSIVKFFRQELYPEMLTFGDNKIPIAYKFPNVFAIDVKNQLGGNAASKIQRCYLRDVQTSYNATGNGLLQDGNFIEVDIALSFQEVKALDKLMVAREDF
;
A
#
# COMPACT_ATOMS: atom_id res chain seq x y z
N PHE A 1 28.98 17.89 -20.53
CA PHE A 1 28.81 16.42 -20.67
C PHE A 1 27.75 16.01 -21.71
N SER A 2 26.94 16.95 -22.21
CA SER A 2 25.85 16.69 -23.15
C SER A 2 26.30 16.57 -24.62
N THR A 3 27.37 17.25 -25.01
CA THR A 3 27.82 17.33 -26.40
C THR A 3 28.61 16.11 -26.89
N ALA A 4 29.32 15.42 -26.02
CA ALA A 4 30.08 14.22 -26.38
C ALA A 4 29.18 12.99 -26.61
N ALA A 5 28.11 12.85 -25.85
CA ALA A 5 27.16 11.75 -26.00
C ALA A 5 26.35 11.85 -27.28
N SER A 6 26.03 13.07 -27.74
CA SER A 6 25.31 13.31 -28.99
C SER A 6 26.21 13.06 -30.22
N ALA A 7 27.48 13.37 -30.13
CA ALA A 7 28.45 13.07 -31.22
C ALA A 7 28.71 11.58 -31.38
N LEU A 8 28.80 10.82 -30.30
CA LEU A 8 28.97 9.37 -30.33
C LEU A 8 27.73 8.66 -30.85
N ALA A 9 26.53 9.14 -30.51
CA ALA A 9 25.28 8.62 -31.03
C ALA A 9 25.14 8.86 -32.55
N ALA A 10 25.54 10.04 -33.03
CA ALA A 10 25.54 10.37 -34.45
C ALA A 10 26.55 9.51 -35.26
N GLN A 11 27.74 9.23 -34.71
CA GLN A 11 28.71 8.33 -35.35
C GLN A 11 28.26 6.88 -35.36
N ALA A 12 27.59 6.40 -34.32
CA ALA A 12 27.04 5.04 -34.26
C ALA A 12 25.91 4.84 -35.28
N VAL A 13 25.06 5.84 -35.48
CA VAL A 13 23.97 5.82 -36.48
C VAL A 13 24.53 5.86 -37.90
N ALA A 14 25.57 6.65 -38.17
CA ALA A 14 26.24 6.71 -39.45
C ALA A 14 26.95 5.40 -39.86
N LYS A 15 27.38 4.62 -38.89
CA LYS A 15 28.09 3.35 -39.11
C LYS A 15 27.18 2.14 -39.21
N ALA A 16 25.94 2.23 -38.66
CA ALA A 16 24.96 1.14 -38.69
C ALA A 16 23.97 1.20 -39.85
N SER A 17 23.79 2.35 -40.46
CA SER A 17 22.89 2.55 -41.61
C SER A 17 23.70 2.83 -42.85
N GLY A 18 23.62 1.96 -43.84
CA GLY A 18 24.15 2.29 -45.19
C GLY A 18 23.69 3.69 -45.60
N ALA A 19 24.51 4.40 -46.36
CA ALA A 19 24.51 5.84 -46.68
C ALA A 19 23.16 6.54 -46.93
N GLY A 20 22.04 5.83 -47.00
CA GLY A 20 20.73 6.40 -47.31
C GLY A 20 20.01 7.02 -46.11
N VAL A 21 20.10 6.40 -44.93
CA VAL A 21 19.33 6.86 -43.72
C VAL A 21 20.05 7.98 -43.01
N GLY A 22 21.40 7.98 -43.00
CA GLY A 22 22.20 9.05 -42.42
C GLY A 22 22.04 10.38 -43.15
N ALA A 23 21.88 10.36 -44.46
CA ALA A 23 21.64 11.56 -45.25
C ALA A 23 20.25 12.17 -45.06
N LEU A 24 19.26 11.33 -44.77
CA LEU A 24 17.89 11.76 -44.48
C LEU A 24 17.77 12.42 -43.11
N ILE A 25 18.43 11.84 -42.10
CA ILE A 25 18.47 12.40 -40.75
C ILE A 25 19.31 13.69 -40.70
N GLY A 26 20.41 13.77 -41.43
CA GLY A 26 21.23 14.97 -41.57
C GLY A 26 20.48 16.14 -42.26
N LYS A 27 19.66 15.85 -43.26
CA LYS A 27 18.81 16.87 -43.92
C LYS A 27 17.63 17.33 -43.05
N LEU A 28 17.09 16.47 -42.24
CA LEU A 28 16.00 16.81 -41.26
C LEU A 28 16.54 17.62 -40.06
N ALA A 29 17.76 17.34 -39.60
CA ALA A 29 18.34 18.05 -38.47
C ALA A 29 19.03 19.38 -38.84
N GLY A 30 19.46 19.58 -40.09
CA GLY A 30 20.23 20.73 -40.53
C GLY A 30 19.49 21.72 -41.43
N GLY A 31 18.25 21.41 -41.87
CA GLY A 31 17.48 22.31 -42.73
C GLY A 31 16.65 23.33 -41.95
N ALA A 32 16.47 24.52 -42.50
CA ALA A 32 15.71 25.65 -41.94
C ALA A 32 14.20 25.32 -41.65
N LEU A 33 13.75 24.11 -41.87
CA LEU A 33 12.44 23.61 -41.54
C LEU A 33 12.34 22.84 -40.21
N GLY A 34 13.49 22.61 -39.52
CA GLY A 34 13.56 21.86 -38.28
C GLY A 34 12.95 22.57 -37.08
N GLY A 35 12.73 23.87 -37.15
CA GLY A 35 12.21 24.65 -36.00
C GLY A 35 10.68 24.79 -35.97
N ALA A 36 10.00 24.63 -37.10
CA ALA A 36 8.59 24.99 -37.19
C ALA A 36 7.60 23.82 -37.25
N VAL A 37 8.07 22.58 -37.52
CA VAL A 37 7.19 21.41 -37.75
C VAL A 37 7.29 20.35 -36.66
N LEU A 38 8.28 20.43 -35.78
CA LEU A 38 8.41 19.49 -34.67
C LEU A 38 7.67 20.01 -33.41
N GLY A 39 6.36 20.06 -33.48
CA GLY A 39 5.55 20.07 -32.26
C GLY A 39 5.87 18.84 -31.40
N ALA A 40 5.72 18.92 -30.09
CA ALA A 40 6.12 17.91 -29.10
C ALA A 40 5.73 16.45 -29.43
N GLY A 41 4.72 16.22 -30.27
CA GLY A 41 4.29 14.90 -30.73
C GLY A 41 5.13 14.27 -31.83
N ALA A 42 5.88 15.07 -32.61
CA ALA A 42 6.68 14.53 -33.74
C ALA A 42 8.05 13.98 -33.28
N THR A 43 8.52 14.40 -32.12
CA THR A 43 9.79 13.91 -31.54
C THR A 43 9.66 12.51 -30.95
N GLU A 44 8.48 12.15 -30.44
CA GLU A 44 8.21 10.80 -29.91
C GLU A 44 8.22 9.75 -31.04
N GLY A 45 7.59 10.04 -32.17
CA GLY A 45 7.58 9.14 -33.33
C GLY A 45 8.95 8.92 -33.98
N LEU A 46 9.79 9.96 -34.01
CA LEU A 46 11.18 9.86 -34.52
C LEU A 46 12.07 9.03 -33.60
N GLY A 47 11.90 9.17 -32.27
CA GLY A 47 12.61 8.36 -31.28
C GLY A 47 12.31 6.86 -31.44
N ASP A 48 11.08 6.51 -31.68
CA ASP A 48 10.65 5.11 -31.84
C ASP A 48 11.06 4.55 -33.21
N ALA A 49 11.00 5.35 -34.26
CA ALA A 49 11.50 4.95 -35.60
C ALA A 49 13.03 4.65 -35.55
N VAL A 50 13.81 5.47 -34.84
CA VAL A 50 15.25 5.25 -34.65
C VAL A 50 15.50 3.99 -33.83
N LYS A 51 14.77 3.77 -32.75
CA LYS A 51 14.86 2.55 -31.92
C LYS A 51 14.56 1.29 -32.75
N ASN A 52 13.51 1.34 -33.57
CA ASN A 52 13.12 0.21 -34.42
C ASN A 52 14.14 -0.08 -35.51
N ALA A 53 14.73 0.97 -36.13
CA ALA A 53 15.74 0.81 -37.17
C ALA A 53 17.08 0.30 -36.66
N THR A 54 17.52 0.80 -35.50
CA THR A 54 18.80 0.44 -34.89
C THR A 54 18.73 -0.76 -33.98
N ARG A 55 17.53 -1.16 -33.54
CA ARG A 55 17.27 -2.16 -32.47
C ARG A 55 17.99 -1.83 -31.16
N ILE A 56 18.29 -0.54 -30.93
CA ILE A 56 18.94 -0.04 -29.73
C ILE A 56 17.88 0.74 -28.94
N ALA A 57 17.49 0.24 -27.78
CA ALA A 57 16.69 0.95 -26.82
C ALA A 57 17.58 1.51 -25.71
N SER A 58 17.25 2.69 -25.21
CA SER A 58 17.89 3.19 -23.99
C SER A 58 17.59 2.23 -22.85
N ALA A 59 18.60 1.69 -22.20
CA ALA A 59 18.42 0.88 -21.02
C ALA A 59 17.83 1.76 -19.91
N PRO A 60 16.62 1.49 -19.40
CA PRO A 60 16.08 2.25 -18.30
C PRO A 60 16.97 1.97 -17.09
N ASN A 61 17.69 2.97 -16.63
CA ASN A 61 18.50 2.87 -15.41
C ASN A 61 17.55 2.89 -14.21
N GLN A 62 16.73 1.84 -14.09
CA GLN A 62 15.77 1.68 -13.00
C GLN A 62 16.56 1.30 -11.75
N ARG A 63 16.62 2.23 -10.82
CA ARG A 63 17.15 1.99 -9.47
C ARG A 63 16.00 2.10 -8.49
N THR A 64 15.88 1.10 -7.66
CA THR A 64 14.97 1.17 -6.53
C THR A 64 15.55 2.14 -5.52
N LEU A 65 14.91 3.30 -5.36
CA LEU A 65 15.28 4.27 -4.34
C LEU A 65 14.41 4.01 -3.11
N PHE A 66 15.04 3.99 -1.94
CA PHE A 66 14.34 3.97 -0.67
C PHE A 66 13.60 5.31 -0.50
N LYS A 67 12.28 5.24 -0.33
CA LYS A 67 11.45 6.43 -0.11
C LYS A 67 11.08 6.58 1.36
N GLU A 68 10.52 5.52 1.96
CA GLU A 68 10.01 5.54 3.32
C GLU A 68 9.90 4.13 3.90
N VAL A 69 9.81 4.03 5.21
CA VAL A 69 9.47 2.79 5.91
C VAL A 69 7.94 2.71 6.02
N GLN A 70 7.37 1.63 5.54
CA GLN A 70 5.93 1.39 5.69
C GLN A 70 5.61 0.99 7.13
N ILE A 71 4.51 1.53 7.65
CA ILE A 71 3.97 1.14 8.94
C ILE A 71 3.35 -0.25 8.80
N ARG A 72 3.68 -1.18 9.71
CA ARG A 72 3.18 -2.56 9.66
C ARG A 72 1.68 -2.60 9.94
N GLN A 73 1.02 -3.55 9.27
CA GLN A 73 -0.38 -3.87 9.50
C GLN A 73 -0.51 -5.35 9.86
N PHE A 74 -1.43 -5.65 10.75
CA PHE A 74 -1.69 -7.00 11.22
C PHE A 74 -3.18 -7.29 11.10
N ALA A 75 -3.51 -8.46 10.57
CA ALA A 75 -4.87 -8.93 10.47
C ALA A 75 -5.05 -10.20 11.32
N PHE A 76 -6.09 -10.21 12.14
CA PHE A 76 -6.48 -11.36 12.95
C PHE A 76 -7.91 -11.75 12.61
N ALA A 77 -8.13 -13.03 12.40
CA ALA A 77 -9.46 -13.57 12.16
C ALA A 77 -9.81 -14.60 13.23
N PHE A 78 -10.97 -14.46 13.82
CA PHE A 78 -11.48 -15.34 14.87
C PHE A 78 -12.86 -15.86 14.46
N LYS A 79 -13.06 -17.16 14.67
CA LYS A 79 -14.36 -17.80 14.53
C LYS A 79 -14.91 -18.04 15.92
N LEU A 80 -16.03 -17.43 16.24
CA LEU A 80 -16.72 -17.52 17.52
C LEU A 80 -17.98 -18.36 17.31
N ILE A 81 -18.12 -19.41 18.11
CA ILE A 81 -19.26 -20.35 18.03
C ILE A 81 -19.98 -20.31 19.36
N ALA A 82 -21.28 -20.00 19.32
CA ALA A 82 -22.15 -19.99 20.50
C ALA A 82 -22.89 -21.31 20.64
N ASN A 83 -22.78 -21.95 21.79
CA ASN A 83 -23.54 -23.14 22.15
C ASN A 83 -24.77 -22.85 23.02
N SER A 84 -24.85 -21.61 23.53
CA SER A 84 -25.93 -21.15 24.40
C SER A 84 -26.30 -19.70 24.11
N ALA A 85 -27.51 -19.29 24.55
CA ALA A 85 -27.93 -17.91 24.45
C ALA A 85 -27.01 -16.94 25.20
N ALA A 86 -26.46 -17.34 26.36
CA ALA A 86 -25.53 -16.52 27.13
C ALA A 86 -24.22 -16.28 26.36
N GLU A 87 -23.65 -17.31 25.75
CA GLU A 87 -22.46 -17.17 24.90
C GLU A 87 -22.73 -16.28 23.66
N ALA A 88 -23.92 -16.38 23.06
CA ALA A 88 -24.29 -15.52 21.94
C ALA A 88 -24.32 -14.03 22.35
N GLU A 89 -24.80 -13.71 23.54
CA GLU A 89 -24.77 -12.33 24.06
C GLU A 89 -23.36 -11.85 24.39
N GLU A 90 -22.48 -12.76 24.88
CA GLU A 90 -21.05 -12.42 25.06
C GLU A 90 -20.37 -12.12 23.72
N ILE A 91 -20.63 -12.92 22.69
CA ILE A 91 -20.10 -12.68 21.34
C ILE A 91 -20.58 -11.34 20.81
N LYS A 92 -21.85 -10.99 20.98
CA LYS A 92 -22.35 -9.66 20.60
C LYS A 92 -21.65 -8.53 21.34
N SER A 93 -21.36 -8.75 22.63
CA SER A 93 -20.64 -7.77 23.45
C SER A 93 -19.20 -7.58 22.96
N ILE A 94 -18.51 -8.66 22.57
CA ILE A 94 -17.17 -8.63 21.97
C ILE A 94 -17.18 -7.83 20.65
N VAL A 95 -18.11 -8.15 19.76
CA VAL A 95 -18.25 -7.43 18.48
C VAL A 95 -18.54 -5.95 18.71
N LYS A 96 -19.43 -5.64 19.66
CA LYS A 96 -19.77 -4.26 20.03
C LYS A 96 -18.56 -3.52 20.58
N PHE A 97 -17.76 -4.15 21.44
CA PHE A 97 -16.54 -3.57 22.01
C PHE A 97 -15.57 -3.15 20.90
N PHE A 98 -15.20 -4.06 19.99
CA PHE A 98 -14.27 -3.71 18.91
C PHE A 98 -14.82 -2.63 17.97
N ARG A 99 -16.12 -2.66 17.70
CA ARG A 99 -16.77 -1.60 16.91
C ARG A 99 -16.77 -0.25 17.62
N GLN A 100 -16.90 -0.21 18.93
CA GLN A 100 -16.79 1.03 19.70
C GLN A 100 -15.39 1.61 19.68
N GLU A 101 -14.38 0.75 19.85
CA GLU A 101 -12.96 1.16 19.87
C GLU A 101 -12.41 1.55 18.48
N LEU A 102 -13.14 1.25 17.41
CA LEU A 102 -12.79 1.68 16.05
C LEU A 102 -13.01 3.19 15.85
N TYR A 103 -14.02 3.76 16.53
CA TYR A 103 -14.42 5.15 16.32
C TYR A 103 -13.84 6.09 17.38
N PRO A 104 -13.54 7.34 16.97
CA PRO A 104 -13.12 8.37 17.92
C PRO A 104 -14.26 8.79 18.84
N GLU A 105 -13.94 9.17 20.05
CA GLU A 105 -14.88 9.76 21.00
C GLU A 105 -15.13 11.24 20.65
N MET A 106 -16.39 11.65 20.61
CA MET A 106 -16.77 13.04 20.36
C MET A 106 -16.71 13.84 21.65
N LEU A 107 -15.88 14.87 21.68
CA LEU A 107 -15.84 15.84 22.78
C LEU A 107 -16.91 16.92 22.55
N THR A 108 -17.78 17.08 23.53
CA THR A 108 -18.87 18.05 23.52
C THR A 108 -18.68 19.10 24.61
N PHE A 109 -19.18 20.31 24.38
CA PHE A 109 -19.13 21.40 25.35
C PHE A 109 -20.53 21.86 25.72
N GLY A 110 -20.73 22.13 27.04
CA GLY A 110 -21.97 22.68 27.58
C GLY A 110 -23.13 21.69 27.61
N ASP A 111 -24.26 22.15 28.19
CA ASP A 111 -25.50 21.38 28.34
C ASP A 111 -26.13 21.01 27.01
N ASN A 112 -25.88 21.78 25.97
CA ASN A 112 -26.39 21.55 24.60
C ASN A 112 -25.57 20.53 23.81
N LYS A 113 -24.56 19.91 24.39
CA LYS A 113 -23.71 18.89 23.75
C LYS A 113 -23.17 19.32 22.39
N ILE A 114 -22.72 20.56 22.25
CA ILE A 114 -22.15 21.07 20.98
C ILE A 114 -20.84 20.34 20.70
N PRO A 115 -20.71 19.63 19.55
CA PRO A 115 -19.48 18.92 19.22
C PRO A 115 -18.36 19.92 18.93
N ILE A 116 -17.20 19.76 19.61
CA ILE A 116 -16.05 20.66 19.45
C ILE A 116 -14.90 19.94 18.74
N ALA A 117 -14.65 18.69 19.12
CA ALA A 117 -13.48 17.95 18.66
C ALA A 117 -13.71 16.43 18.76
N TYR A 118 -12.83 15.67 18.09
CA TYR A 118 -12.74 14.23 18.26
C TYR A 118 -11.48 13.89 19.04
N LYS A 119 -11.61 13.04 20.05
CA LYS A 119 -10.51 12.39 20.72
C LYS A 119 -10.12 11.15 19.93
N PHE A 120 -8.82 10.93 19.73
CA PHE A 120 -8.33 9.75 19.01
C PHE A 120 -8.83 8.45 19.65
N PRO A 121 -9.06 7.39 18.84
CA PRO A 121 -9.43 6.07 19.36
C PRO A 121 -8.34 5.51 20.28
N ASN A 122 -8.73 4.54 21.09
CA ASN A 122 -7.79 3.88 21.99
C ASN A 122 -6.75 3.06 21.25
N VAL A 123 -5.60 2.86 21.88
CA VAL A 123 -4.47 2.13 21.33
C VAL A 123 -4.43 0.74 21.95
N PHE A 124 -4.28 -0.28 21.13
CA PHE A 124 -4.18 -1.67 21.56
C PHE A 124 -2.72 -2.09 21.74
N ALA A 125 -2.45 -2.84 22.79
CA ALA A 125 -1.23 -3.61 22.96
C ALA A 125 -1.54 -5.07 22.65
N ILE A 126 -0.84 -5.66 21.69
CA ILE A 126 -1.09 -7.02 21.20
C ILE A 126 0.14 -7.87 21.48
N ASP A 127 -0.02 -8.90 22.32
CA ASP A 127 1.01 -9.87 22.64
C ASP A 127 0.61 -11.25 22.15
N VAL A 128 1.40 -11.83 21.26
CA VAL A 128 1.18 -13.21 20.79
C VAL A 128 2.06 -14.16 21.58
N LYS A 129 1.44 -14.93 22.48
CA LYS A 129 2.14 -15.85 23.39
C LYS A 129 1.86 -17.31 23.00
N ASN A 130 2.86 -18.17 23.20
CA ASN A 130 2.68 -19.60 23.12
C ASN A 130 2.09 -20.17 24.43
N GLN A 131 1.70 -21.44 24.44
CA GLN A 131 1.13 -22.09 25.63
C GLN A 131 2.09 -22.11 26.84
N LEU A 132 3.40 -22.02 26.61
CA LEU A 132 4.43 -22.01 27.68
C LEU A 132 4.72 -20.58 28.18
N GLY A 133 3.99 -19.57 27.70
CA GLY A 133 4.14 -18.17 28.14
C GLY A 133 5.26 -17.41 27.45
N GLY A 134 6.00 -18.04 26.53
CA GLY A 134 7.00 -17.36 25.69
C GLY A 134 6.36 -16.61 24.54
N ASN A 135 7.09 -15.66 23.95
CA ASN A 135 6.65 -14.99 22.73
C ASN A 135 6.58 -16.00 21.56
N ALA A 136 5.44 -16.07 20.90
CA ALA A 136 5.25 -16.93 19.73
C ALA A 136 5.59 -16.21 18.42
N ALA A 137 5.64 -14.90 18.44
CA ALA A 137 5.95 -14.05 17.29
C ALA A 137 6.79 -12.84 17.73
N SER A 138 7.34 -12.11 16.78
CA SER A 138 7.98 -10.82 17.02
C SER A 138 7.01 -9.88 17.73
N LYS A 139 7.52 -8.99 18.56
CA LYS A 139 6.70 -8.00 19.27
C LYS A 139 5.97 -7.09 18.29
N ILE A 140 4.74 -6.77 18.65
CA ILE A 140 3.91 -5.81 17.96
C ILE A 140 3.90 -4.53 18.81
N GLN A 141 4.17 -3.39 18.18
CA GLN A 141 4.03 -2.11 18.86
C GLN A 141 2.54 -1.81 19.14
N ARG A 142 2.32 -0.71 19.86
CA ARG A 142 0.95 -0.22 20.03
C ARG A 142 0.31 0.05 18.69
N CYS A 143 -0.92 -0.42 18.52
CA CYS A 143 -1.67 -0.38 17.28
C CYS A 143 -3.00 0.35 17.44
N TYR A 144 -3.42 1.03 16.39
CA TYR A 144 -4.81 1.44 16.22
C TYR A 144 -5.59 0.34 15.51
N LEU A 145 -6.82 0.12 15.93
CA LEU A 145 -7.78 -0.70 15.19
C LEU A 145 -8.25 0.10 13.97
N ARG A 146 -8.06 -0.46 12.78
CA ARG A 146 -8.35 0.22 11.50
C ARG A 146 -9.63 -0.25 10.87
N ASP A 147 -9.95 -1.53 11.04
CA ASP A 147 -11.14 -2.12 10.44
C ASP A 147 -11.64 -3.31 11.27
N VAL A 148 -12.95 -3.48 11.31
CA VAL A 148 -13.66 -4.58 11.96
C VAL A 148 -14.70 -5.10 10.99
N GLN A 149 -14.46 -6.30 10.47
CA GLN A 149 -15.42 -7.00 9.62
C GLN A 149 -16.06 -8.13 10.41
N THR A 150 -17.37 -8.26 10.31
CA THR A 150 -18.14 -9.33 10.95
C THR A 150 -18.97 -10.06 9.91
N SER A 151 -18.91 -11.38 9.93
CA SER A 151 -19.76 -12.25 9.12
C SER A 151 -20.54 -13.17 10.04
N TYR A 152 -21.80 -13.37 9.76
CA TYR A 152 -22.69 -14.19 10.56
C TYR A 152 -23.04 -15.45 9.78
N ASN A 153 -22.94 -16.62 10.42
CA ASN A 153 -23.26 -17.94 9.84
C ASN A 153 -22.61 -18.18 8.47
N ALA A 154 -21.31 -17.90 8.35
CA ALA A 154 -20.58 -18.01 7.07
C ALA A 154 -20.54 -19.44 6.52
N THR A 155 -20.57 -20.45 7.39
CA THR A 155 -20.51 -21.87 6.99
C THR A 155 -21.86 -22.59 7.02
N GLY A 156 -22.92 -21.97 7.59
CA GLY A 156 -24.22 -22.60 7.70
C GLY A 156 -25.34 -21.63 8.09
N ASN A 157 -26.58 -22.12 8.11
CA ASN A 157 -27.76 -21.31 8.46
C ASN A 157 -28.29 -21.63 9.87
N GLY A 158 -27.41 -22.05 10.80
CA GLY A 158 -27.82 -22.41 12.15
C GLY A 158 -28.21 -21.21 12.98
N LEU A 159 -29.36 -21.31 13.66
CA LEU A 159 -29.80 -20.33 14.65
C LEU A 159 -30.07 -21.07 15.96
N LEU A 160 -29.83 -20.40 17.08
CA LEU A 160 -30.24 -20.84 18.39
C LEU A 160 -31.76 -20.70 18.53
N GLN A 161 -32.37 -21.35 19.55
CA GLN A 161 -33.81 -21.26 19.80
C GLN A 161 -34.31 -19.82 20.04
N ASP A 162 -33.46 -18.95 20.52
CA ASP A 162 -33.71 -17.53 20.76
C ASP A 162 -33.54 -16.66 19.51
N GLY A 163 -33.23 -17.26 18.36
CA GLY A 163 -33.00 -16.56 17.10
C GLY A 163 -31.60 -15.96 16.92
N ASN A 164 -30.69 -16.17 17.86
CA ASN A 164 -29.31 -15.70 17.74
C ASN A 164 -28.49 -16.58 16.77
N PHE A 165 -27.50 -15.96 16.12
CA PHE A 165 -26.58 -16.67 15.25
C PHE A 165 -25.67 -17.59 16.06
N ILE A 166 -25.44 -18.81 15.56
CA ILE A 166 -24.54 -19.80 16.18
C ILE A 166 -23.09 -19.44 15.89
N GLU A 167 -22.81 -18.95 14.69
CA GLU A 167 -21.45 -18.68 14.24
C GLU A 167 -21.28 -17.21 13.89
N VAL A 168 -20.22 -16.60 14.41
CA VAL A 168 -19.83 -15.23 14.11
C VAL A 168 -18.33 -15.21 13.81
N ASP A 169 -17.99 -14.88 12.59
CA ASP A 169 -16.60 -14.63 12.20
C ASP A 169 -16.29 -13.15 12.36
N ILE A 170 -15.20 -12.83 13.03
CA ILE A 170 -14.71 -11.48 13.20
C ILE A 170 -13.30 -11.37 12.63
N ALA A 171 -13.08 -10.43 11.74
CA ALA A 171 -11.77 -10.07 11.22
C ALA A 171 -11.41 -8.65 11.67
N LEU A 172 -10.25 -8.54 12.31
CA LEU A 172 -9.73 -7.31 12.90
C LEU A 172 -8.46 -6.91 12.16
N SER A 173 -8.37 -5.66 11.70
CA SER A 173 -7.18 -5.11 11.08
C SER A 173 -6.59 -4.01 11.96
N PHE A 174 -5.32 -4.18 12.33
CA PHE A 174 -4.57 -3.25 13.18
C PHE A 174 -3.44 -2.62 12.39
N GLN A 175 -3.09 -1.39 12.74
CA GLN A 175 -1.95 -0.67 12.18
C GLN A 175 -1.13 -0.08 13.31
N GLU A 176 0.19 -0.29 13.28
CA GLU A 176 1.09 0.29 14.27
C GLU A 176 1.06 1.82 14.24
N VAL A 177 1.32 2.42 15.40
CA VAL A 177 1.36 3.88 15.56
C VAL A 177 2.60 4.50 14.93
N LYS A 178 3.70 3.74 14.88
CA LYS A 178 5.01 4.20 14.38
C LYS A 178 5.60 3.19 13.40
N ALA A 179 6.37 3.70 12.44
CA ALA A 179 7.26 2.89 11.64
C ALA A 179 8.44 2.40 12.50
N LEU A 180 8.90 1.18 12.26
CA LEU A 180 10.07 0.61 12.92
C LEU A 180 11.37 1.15 12.33
N ASP A 181 12.38 1.27 13.15
CA ASP A 181 13.76 1.47 12.73
C ASP A 181 14.64 0.25 13.08
N LYS A 182 15.83 0.18 12.48
CA LYS A 182 16.77 -0.91 12.70
C LYS A 182 17.20 -1.08 14.17
N LEU A 183 17.28 0.02 14.92
CA LEU A 183 17.71 -0.02 16.32
C LEU A 183 16.60 -0.54 17.23
N MET A 184 15.34 -0.23 16.92
CA MET A 184 14.18 -0.77 17.65
C MET A 184 14.11 -2.28 17.47
N VAL A 185 14.24 -2.79 16.25
CA VAL A 185 14.25 -4.23 15.98
C VAL A 185 15.40 -4.93 16.71
N ALA A 186 16.59 -4.34 16.71
CA ALA A 186 17.77 -4.94 17.37
C ALA A 186 17.68 -4.96 18.91
N ARG A 187 16.97 -4.02 19.52
CA ARG A 187 16.86 -3.90 20.98
C ARG A 187 15.71 -4.67 21.59
N GLU A 188 14.57 -4.71 20.92
CA GLU A 188 13.31 -5.13 21.52
C GLU A 188 12.62 -6.27 20.76
N ASP A 189 13.22 -6.79 19.68
CA ASP A 189 12.68 -7.89 18.86
C ASP A 189 11.28 -7.62 18.29
N PHE A 190 11.10 -6.40 17.78
CA PHE A 190 9.88 -6.01 17.07
C PHE A 190 9.77 -6.61 15.66
#